data_dbebabf71a4317a343062990fba297d7
#
_entry.id   dbebabf71a4317a343062990fba297d7
#
_cell.length_a   1.000
_cell.length_b   1.000
_cell.length_c   1.000
_cell.angle_alpha   90.00
_cell.angle_beta   90.00
_cell.angle_gamma   90.00
#
_symmetry.space_group_name_H-M   'P 1'
#
loop_
_entity.id
_entity.type
_entity.pdbx_description
1 polymer ?
#
loop_
_entity_poly.entity_id
_entity_poly.type
_entity_poly.pdbx_seq_one_letter_code
_entity_poly.pdbx_strand_id
1 'polypeptide(L)'
;MSQWVSITKATLYNAKVAALIDALDTAALGDGQTNRSTDIIQGVVDHIRRKVASCRRNNLDADLTTIPKGLRDVAVDLIIARLKTALEMELSQDERDNVSRRERDLNRVADCTDVVDQPDNAIPAPMEPTVAPPSFGTRGLNIPARNFNDTTQDG
;
A
#
# COMPACT_ATOMS: atom_id res chain seq x y z
N MET A 1 14.79 -14.57 9.91
CA MET A 1 14.57 -13.29 10.60
C MET A 1 13.51 -12.54 9.81
N SER A 2 12.44 -12.10 10.45
CA SER A 2 11.38 -11.38 9.73
C SER A 2 11.92 -10.10 9.12
N GLN A 3 11.67 -9.91 7.84
CA GLN A 3 12.01 -8.69 7.09
C GLN A 3 10.99 -7.57 7.32
N TRP A 4 9.89 -7.89 8.01
CA TRP A 4 8.87 -6.93 8.40
C TRP A 4 8.85 -6.76 9.91
N VAL A 5 8.61 -5.54 10.36
CA VAL A 5 8.63 -5.16 11.77
C VAL A 5 7.30 -4.55 12.17
N SER A 6 6.81 -4.93 13.36
CA SER A 6 5.60 -4.36 13.93
C SER A 6 5.88 -2.94 14.43
N ILE A 7 5.00 -2.01 14.08
CA ILE A 7 4.99 -0.63 14.56
C ILE A 7 3.77 -0.44 15.44
N THR A 8 3.99 -0.57 16.72
CA THR A 8 2.97 -0.39 17.75
C THR A 8 3.43 0.64 18.78
N LYS A 9 2.52 1.11 19.61
CA LYS A 9 2.85 1.99 20.74
C LYS A 9 4.00 1.41 21.57
N ALA A 10 3.97 0.11 21.88
CA ALA A 10 5.00 -0.56 22.67
C ALA A 10 6.39 -0.56 21.99
N THR A 11 6.44 -0.77 20.66
CA THR A 11 7.71 -0.79 19.91
C THR A 11 8.30 0.62 19.73
N LEU A 12 7.49 1.66 19.83
CA LEU A 12 7.90 3.06 19.71
C LEU A 12 8.29 3.68 21.06
N TYR A 13 7.94 3.05 22.17
CA TYR A 13 8.13 3.61 23.53
C TYR A 13 9.60 3.83 23.90
N ASN A 14 10.53 3.12 23.26
CA ASN A 14 11.98 3.29 23.43
C ASN A 14 12.58 4.41 22.58
N ALA A 15 11.78 5.06 21.72
CA ALA A 15 12.20 6.18 20.91
C ALA A 15 11.80 7.51 21.59
N LYS A 16 12.29 8.63 21.08
CA LYS A 16 11.91 10.00 21.50
C LYS A 16 10.40 10.30 21.36
N VAL A 17 9.62 9.30 21.02
CA VAL A 17 8.18 9.37 20.74
C VAL A 17 7.35 9.19 22.01
N ALA A 18 7.89 8.53 23.04
CA ALA A 18 7.15 8.21 24.28
C ALA A 18 6.50 9.44 24.92
N ALA A 19 7.25 10.53 25.05
CA ALA A 19 6.75 11.77 25.65
C ALA A 19 5.59 12.39 24.85
N LEU A 20 5.63 12.29 23.53
CA LEU A 20 4.55 12.80 22.65
C LEU A 20 3.30 11.92 22.76
N ILE A 21 3.49 10.59 22.84
CA ILE A 21 2.41 9.63 23.06
C ILE A 21 1.72 9.91 24.39
N ASP A 22 2.49 10.03 25.47
CA ASP A 22 1.95 10.27 26.81
C ASP A 22 1.23 11.64 26.90
N ALA A 23 1.81 12.68 26.28
CA ALA A 23 1.17 13.99 26.21
C ALA A 23 -0.17 13.94 25.47
N LEU A 24 -0.24 13.22 24.34
CA LEU A 24 -1.46 13.10 23.56
C LEU A 24 -2.53 12.27 24.28
N ASP A 25 -2.12 11.15 24.88
CA ASP A 25 -3.05 10.28 25.62
C ASP A 25 -3.58 10.98 26.89
N THR A 26 -2.74 11.82 27.55
CA THR A 26 -3.17 12.64 28.67
C THR A 26 -4.12 13.75 28.26
N ALA A 27 -3.87 14.40 27.13
CA ALA A 27 -4.73 15.45 26.59
C ALA A 27 -6.10 14.91 26.12
N ALA A 28 -6.17 13.62 25.77
CA ALA A 28 -7.37 12.94 25.25
C ALA A 28 -8.35 12.49 26.36
N LEU A 29 -8.19 12.91 27.60
CA LEU A 29 -9.03 12.51 28.75
C LEU A 29 -10.50 13.01 28.71
N GLY A 30 -11.00 13.43 27.54
CA GLY A 30 -12.42 13.63 27.30
C GLY A 30 -13.14 12.28 27.05
N ASP A 31 -14.36 12.14 27.56
CA ASP A 31 -15.18 10.94 27.38
C ASP A 31 -15.18 10.40 25.94
N GLY A 32 -14.68 9.18 25.75
CA GLY A 32 -14.73 8.44 24.48
C GLY A 32 -13.51 8.58 23.55
N GLN A 33 -12.46 9.29 23.91
CA GLN A 33 -11.24 9.46 23.11
C GLN A 33 -10.06 8.60 23.59
N THR A 34 -10.29 7.38 24.00
CA THR A 34 -9.24 6.43 24.34
C THR A 34 -8.47 6.01 23.09
N ASN A 35 -7.12 6.06 23.17
CA ASN A 35 -6.18 5.56 22.15
C ASN A 35 -5.94 6.44 20.93
N ARG A 36 -6.06 7.75 21.02
CA ARG A 36 -5.78 8.67 19.90
C ARG A 36 -4.37 8.50 19.32
N SER A 37 -3.39 8.20 20.18
CA SER A 37 -2.02 7.91 19.74
C SER A 37 -1.94 6.61 18.93
N THR A 38 -2.68 5.59 19.32
CA THR A 38 -2.74 4.30 18.61
C THR A 38 -3.33 4.48 17.21
N ASP A 39 -4.40 5.27 17.09
CA ASP A 39 -5.05 5.54 15.79
C ASP A 39 -4.10 6.31 14.85
N ILE A 40 -3.33 7.26 15.38
CA ILE A 40 -2.33 7.99 14.59
C ILE A 40 -1.22 7.05 14.12
N ILE A 41 -0.70 6.18 14.99
CA ILE A 41 0.33 5.20 14.67
C ILE A 41 -0.19 4.26 13.57
N GLN A 42 -1.38 3.68 13.76
CA GLN A 42 -1.98 2.79 12.79
C GLN A 42 -2.23 3.50 11.45
N GLY A 43 -2.69 4.75 11.48
CA GLY A 43 -2.89 5.55 10.28
C GLY A 43 -1.60 5.79 9.47
N VAL A 44 -0.42 5.88 10.13
CA VAL A 44 0.88 5.94 9.42
C VAL A 44 1.25 4.58 8.85
N VAL A 45 1.06 3.50 9.62
CA VAL A 45 1.30 2.13 9.15
C VAL A 45 0.46 1.84 7.89
N ASP A 46 -0.83 2.16 7.94
CA ASP A 46 -1.75 1.97 6.80
C ASP A 46 -1.36 2.84 5.59
N HIS A 47 -0.86 4.05 5.82
CA HIS A 47 -0.34 4.91 4.76
C HIS A 47 0.86 4.27 4.06
N ILE A 48 1.85 3.80 4.83
CA ILE A 48 3.03 3.13 4.30
C ILE A 48 2.62 1.85 3.55
N ARG A 49 1.76 1.01 4.14
CA ARG A 49 1.28 -0.23 3.52
C ARG A 49 0.56 0.02 2.19
N ARG A 50 -0.25 1.08 2.10
CA ARG A 50 -0.88 1.48 0.82
C ARG A 50 0.16 1.88 -0.23
N LYS A 51 1.22 2.60 0.15
CA LYS A 51 2.31 2.95 -0.76
C LYS A 51 3.06 1.71 -1.25
N VAL A 52 3.35 0.78 -0.35
CA VAL A 52 3.98 -0.51 -0.71
C VAL A 52 3.09 -1.32 -1.65
N ALA A 53 1.77 -1.39 -1.37
CA ALA A 53 0.80 -2.12 -2.19
C ALA A 53 0.59 -1.50 -3.59
N SER A 54 0.86 -0.21 -3.76
CA SER A 54 0.74 0.46 -5.07
C SER A 54 1.68 -0.13 -6.11
N CYS A 55 2.83 -0.65 -5.67
CA CYS A 55 3.73 -1.42 -6.53
C CYS A 55 3.32 -2.90 -6.54
N ARG A 56 2.83 -3.40 -7.66
CA ARG A 56 2.36 -4.80 -7.83
C ARG A 56 3.45 -5.86 -7.59
N ARG A 57 4.71 -5.46 -7.53
CA ARG A 57 5.84 -6.37 -7.23
C ARG A 57 6.00 -6.65 -5.76
N ASN A 58 5.39 -5.83 -4.90
CA ASN A 58 5.48 -5.95 -3.46
C ASN A 58 4.29 -6.74 -2.92
N ASN A 59 4.59 -7.70 -2.05
CA ASN A 59 3.57 -8.40 -1.28
C ASN A 59 3.42 -7.73 0.08
N LEU A 60 2.22 -7.79 0.65
CA LEU A 60 1.96 -7.31 1.99
C LEU A 60 2.00 -8.49 2.98
N ASP A 61 2.46 -8.20 4.20
CA ASP A 61 2.34 -9.13 5.32
C ASP A 61 0.86 -9.27 5.73
N ALA A 62 0.49 -10.45 6.18
CA ALA A 62 -0.84 -10.72 6.74
C ALA A 62 -1.11 -9.91 8.03
N ASP A 63 -0.07 -9.60 8.80
CA ASP A 63 -0.19 -8.75 9.99
C ASP A 63 -0.29 -7.28 9.57
N LEU A 64 -1.42 -6.66 9.92
CA LEU A 64 -1.75 -5.27 9.56
C LEU A 64 -0.90 -4.22 10.32
N THR A 65 -0.20 -4.63 11.38
CA THR A 65 0.64 -3.73 12.19
C THR A 65 2.09 -3.67 11.71
N THR A 66 2.46 -4.49 10.72
CA THR A 66 3.83 -4.60 10.24
C THR A 66 4.09 -3.78 8.98
N ILE A 67 5.34 -3.34 8.84
CA ILE A 67 5.88 -2.67 7.66
C ILE A 67 7.26 -3.25 7.32
N PRO A 68 7.75 -3.07 6.08
CA PRO A 68 9.12 -3.43 5.73
C PRO A 68 10.13 -2.78 6.68
N LYS A 69 11.12 -3.57 7.14
CA LYS A 69 12.14 -3.12 8.10
C LYS A 69 12.87 -1.86 7.62
N GLY A 70 13.16 -1.77 6.33
CA GLY A 70 13.82 -0.60 5.72
C GLY A 70 13.01 0.70 5.81
N LEU A 71 11.69 0.62 6.03
CA LEU A 71 10.80 1.78 6.16
C LEU A 71 10.52 2.17 7.62
N ARG A 72 11.16 1.53 8.60
CA ARG A 72 10.94 1.82 10.02
C ARG A 72 11.22 3.27 10.38
N ASP A 73 12.36 3.81 9.93
CA ASP A 73 12.75 5.19 10.24
C ASP A 73 11.80 6.20 9.57
N VAL A 74 11.34 5.87 8.36
CA VAL A 74 10.31 6.64 7.67
C VAL A 74 9.03 6.69 8.50
N ALA A 75 8.60 5.55 9.04
CA ALA A 75 7.41 5.47 9.90
C ALA A 75 7.57 6.31 11.17
N VAL A 76 8.71 6.21 11.84
CA VAL A 76 8.99 6.97 13.08
C VAL A 76 8.93 8.48 12.81
N ASP A 77 9.59 8.97 11.77
CA ASP A 77 9.58 10.39 11.43
C ASP A 77 8.17 10.90 11.11
N LEU A 78 7.40 10.14 10.35
CA LEU A 78 6.01 10.49 10.02
C LEU A 78 5.10 10.45 11.25
N ILE A 79 5.29 9.48 12.16
CA ILE A 79 4.54 9.39 13.41
C ILE A 79 4.83 10.61 14.28
N ILE A 80 6.11 10.98 14.48
CA ILE A 80 6.49 12.16 15.25
C ILE A 80 5.81 13.42 14.71
N ALA A 81 5.85 13.61 13.39
CA ALA A 81 5.23 14.77 12.75
C ALA A 81 3.71 14.80 12.98
N ARG A 82 3.02 13.66 12.84
CA ARG A 82 1.57 13.58 13.06
C ARG A 82 1.19 13.77 14.53
N LEU A 83 1.97 13.21 15.47
CA LEU A 83 1.75 13.41 16.92
C LEU A 83 1.91 14.88 17.30
N LYS A 84 2.98 15.56 16.82
CA LYS A 84 3.18 17.00 17.03
C LYS A 84 2.01 17.81 16.48
N THR A 85 1.58 17.52 15.25
CA THR A 85 0.42 18.20 14.66
C THR A 85 -0.87 17.97 15.45
N ALA A 86 -1.08 16.76 15.98
CA ALA A 86 -2.24 16.45 16.82
C ALA A 86 -2.22 17.16 18.20
N LEU A 87 -1.02 17.51 18.68
CA LEU A 87 -0.79 18.31 19.89
C LEU A 87 -0.75 19.82 19.61
N GLU A 88 -1.07 20.25 18.37
CA GLU A 88 -1.00 21.65 17.93
C GLU A 88 0.43 22.26 18.07
N MET A 89 1.45 21.41 18.06
CA MET A 89 2.85 21.85 18.11
C MET A 89 3.34 22.18 16.70
N GLU A 90 4.04 23.29 16.55
CA GLU A 90 4.64 23.65 15.26
C GLU A 90 5.81 22.71 14.92
N LEU A 91 5.86 22.30 13.66
CA LEU A 91 7.00 21.59 13.11
C LEU A 91 8.10 22.61 12.75
N SER A 92 9.33 22.33 13.13
CA SER A 92 10.48 23.09 12.63
C SER A 92 10.62 22.95 11.12
N GLN A 93 11.40 23.86 10.50
CA GLN A 93 11.66 23.77 9.06
C GLN A 93 12.33 22.44 8.69
N ASP A 94 13.31 22.00 9.46
CA ASP A 94 14.02 20.74 9.25
C ASP A 94 13.07 19.53 9.33
N GLU A 95 12.10 19.54 10.25
CA GLU A 95 11.11 18.48 10.38
C GLU A 95 10.17 18.46 9.17
N ARG A 96 9.74 19.62 8.67
CA ARG A 96 8.92 19.72 7.44
C ARG A 96 9.66 19.19 6.22
N ASP A 97 10.94 19.55 6.10
CA ASP A 97 11.80 19.09 5.00
C ASP A 97 12.05 17.58 5.09
N ASN A 98 12.21 17.06 6.32
CA ASN A 98 12.34 15.62 6.56
C ASN A 98 11.07 14.87 6.17
N VAL A 99 9.89 15.32 6.59
CA VAL A 99 8.60 14.74 6.19
C VAL A 99 8.46 14.72 4.66
N SER A 100 8.79 15.83 4.00
CA SER A 100 8.75 15.93 2.53
C SER A 100 9.71 14.95 1.85
N ARG A 101 10.87 14.71 2.45
CA ARG A 101 11.85 13.71 1.98
C ARG A 101 11.30 12.30 2.15
N ARG A 102 10.74 11.97 3.33
CA ARG A 102 10.16 10.65 3.62
C ARG A 102 8.97 10.32 2.70
N GLU A 103 8.13 11.31 2.40
CA GLU A 103 7.04 11.12 1.43
C GLU A 103 7.57 10.86 0.01
N ARG A 104 8.66 11.50 -0.39
CA ARG A 104 9.30 11.19 -1.68
C ARG A 104 9.87 9.77 -1.72
N ASP A 105 10.50 9.31 -0.62
CA ASP A 105 11.00 7.94 -0.51
C ASP A 105 9.84 6.93 -0.64
N LEU A 106 8.70 7.18 0.01
CA LEU A 106 7.50 6.35 -0.12
C LEU A 106 6.92 6.36 -1.54
N ASN A 107 6.95 7.49 -2.23
CA ASN A 107 6.50 7.57 -3.62
C ASN A 107 7.40 6.73 -4.54
N ARG A 108 8.72 6.72 -4.33
CA ARG A 108 9.64 5.85 -5.09
C ARG A 108 9.34 4.36 -4.90
N VAL A 109 8.94 3.96 -3.68
CA VAL A 109 8.46 2.59 -3.42
C VAL A 109 7.14 2.33 -4.15
N ALA A 110 6.21 3.26 -4.12
CA ALA A 110 4.92 3.14 -4.79
C ALA A 110 5.05 3.04 -6.32
N ASP A 111 6.01 3.76 -6.90
CA ASP A 111 6.33 3.78 -8.33
C ASP A 111 7.21 2.58 -8.76
N CYS A 112 7.45 1.62 -7.86
CA CYS A 112 8.33 0.46 -8.09
C CYS A 112 9.79 0.82 -8.44
N THR A 113 10.24 2.03 -8.11
CA THR A 113 11.64 2.45 -8.30
C THR A 113 12.53 1.82 -7.23
N ASP A 114 12.04 1.81 -5.99
CA ASP A 114 12.71 1.17 -4.87
C ASP A 114 12.02 -0.15 -4.51
N VAL A 115 12.82 -1.19 -4.29
CA VAL A 115 12.33 -2.51 -3.90
C VAL A 115 12.31 -2.61 -2.38
N VAL A 116 11.23 -3.15 -1.83
CA VAL A 116 11.13 -3.45 -0.40
C VAL A 116 11.29 -4.95 -0.14
N ASP A 117 11.73 -5.27 1.08
CA ASP A 117 11.84 -6.65 1.51
C ASP A 117 10.47 -7.35 1.51
N GLN A 118 10.42 -8.56 0.97
CA GLN A 118 9.19 -9.35 0.95
C GLN A 118 8.89 -9.90 2.35
N PRO A 119 7.61 -9.97 2.76
CA PRO A 119 7.23 -10.52 4.04
C PRO A 119 7.38 -12.04 4.07
N ASP A 120 7.68 -12.59 5.26
CA ASP A 120 7.73 -14.04 5.47
C ASP A 120 6.33 -14.67 5.41
N ASN A 121 5.29 -13.88 5.72
CA ASN A 121 3.89 -14.30 5.75
C ASN A 121 3.05 -13.43 4.80
N ALA A 122 3.34 -13.53 3.50
CA ALA A 122 2.67 -12.73 2.47
C ALA A 122 1.18 -13.08 2.35
N ILE A 123 0.35 -12.06 2.22
CA ILE A 123 -1.04 -12.25 1.76
C ILE A 123 -0.97 -12.74 0.31
N PRO A 124 -1.61 -13.88 -0.05
CA PRO A 124 -1.66 -14.31 -1.43
C PRO A 124 -2.25 -13.17 -2.29
N ALA A 125 -1.58 -12.85 -3.39
CA ALA A 125 -2.14 -11.91 -4.35
C ALA A 125 -3.52 -12.42 -4.77
N PRO A 126 -4.56 -11.56 -4.84
CA PRO A 126 -5.85 -11.97 -5.35
C PRO A 126 -5.61 -12.56 -6.74
N MET A 127 -5.98 -13.84 -6.93
CA MET A 127 -5.96 -14.46 -8.25
C MET A 127 -6.84 -13.58 -9.14
N GLU A 128 -6.24 -12.95 -10.14
CA GLU A 128 -7.03 -12.34 -11.19
C GLU A 128 -7.91 -13.46 -11.77
N PRO A 129 -9.24 -13.27 -11.83
CA PRO A 129 -10.07 -14.25 -12.48
C PRO A 129 -9.51 -14.41 -13.88
N THR A 130 -9.04 -15.62 -14.21
CA THR A 130 -8.62 -15.96 -15.56
C THR A 130 -9.89 -15.86 -16.42
N VAL A 131 -10.13 -14.67 -16.96
CA VAL A 131 -11.15 -14.49 -17.97
C VAL A 131 -10.66 -15.33 -19.14
N ALA A 132 -11.23 -16.52 -19.29
CA ALA A 132 -11.00 -17.32 -20.48
C ALA A 132 -11.24 -16.41 -21.69
N PRO A 133 -10.32 -16.34 -22.65
CA PRO A 133 -10.53 -15.52 -23.83
C PRO A 133 -11.86 -15.96 -24.45
N PRO A 134 -12.72 -15.00 -24.88
CA PRO A 134 -13.96 -15.36 -25.50
C PRO A 134 -13.64 -16.28 -26.68
N SER A 135 -14.06 -17.53 -26.58
CA SER A 135 -14.01 -18.46 -27.71
C SER A 135 -14.99 -17.95 -28.76
N PHE A 136 -14.46 -17.21 -29.72
CA PHE A 136 -15.22 -16.94 -30.93
C PHE A 136 -15.43 -18.28 -31.62
N GLY A 137 -16.57 -18.91 -31.37
CA GLY A 137 -17.02 -20.05 -32.15
C GLY A 137 -17.05 -19.59 -33.59
N THR A 138 -16.18 -20.13 -34.42
CA THR A 138 -16.30 -20.06 -35.86
C THR A 138 -17.59 -20.75 -36.21
N ARG A 139 -18.71 -20.02 -36.27
CA ARG A 139 -19.87 -20.45 -37.01
C ARG A 139 -19.37 -20.58 -38.42
N GLY A 140 -19.20 -21.84 -38.84
CA GLY A 140 -18.92 -22.16 -40.23
C GLY A 140 -20.01 -21.50 -41.07
N LEU A 141 -19.66 -20.47 -41.80
CA LEU A 141 -20.44 -19.94 -42.87
C LEU A 141 -20.43 -21.05 -43.92
N ASN A 142 -21.52 -21.85 -43.92
CA ASN A 142 -21.80 -22.80 -44.97
C ASN A 142 -22.17 -21.98 -46.22
N ILE A 143 -21.14 -21.57 -46.96
CA ILE A 143 -21.33 -20.92 -48.25
C ILE A 143 -21.62 -22.04 -49.23
N PRO A 144 -22.84 -22.16 -49.77
CA PRO A 144 -23.11 -23.16 -50.80
C PRO A 144 -22.24 -22.85 -52.03
N ALA A 145 -21.49 -23.85 -52.46
CA ALA A 145 -20.69 -23.77 -53.69
C ALA A 145 -21.61 -23.41 -54.84
N ARG A 146 -21.49 -22.22 -55.39
CA ARG A 146 -22.09 -21.88 -56.67
C ARG A 146 -21.35 -22.65 -57.75
N ASN A 147 -22.03 -23.61 -58.35
CA ASN A 147 -21.59 -24.23 -59.58
C ASN A 147 -21.49 -23.18 -60.67
N PHE A 148 -20.27 -22.84 -61.04
CA PHE A 148 -19.97 -22.05 -62.22
C PHE A 148 -19.77 -23.00 -63.40
N ASN A 149 -20.84 -23.64 -63.86
CA ASN A 149 -20.87 -24.34 -65.12
C ASN A 149 -22.26 -24.08 -65.74
N ASP A 150 -22.36 -22.96 -66.40
CA ASP A 150 -23.37 -22.80 -67.44
C ASP A 150 -22.70 -22.13 -68.63
N THR A 151 -22.15 -23.03 -69.48
CA THR A 151 -21.67 -22.72 -70.81
C THR A 151 -22.86 -23.00 -71.69
N THR A 152 -23.72 -22.05 -72.00
CA THR A 152 -24.65 -22.11 -73.12
C THR A 152 -23.97 -21.44 -74.31
N GLN A 153 -23.40 -22.28 -75.15
CA GLN A 153 -23.28 -22.09 -76.58
C GLN A 153 -24.69 -22.07 -77.16
N ASP A 154 -25.00 -21.02 -77.93
CA ASP A 154 -25.86 -21.17 -79.09
C ASP A 154 -25.98 -19.85 -79.87
N GLY A 155 -25.74 -19.98 -81.21
CA GLY A 155 -26.29 -19.19 -82.26
C GLY A 155 -25.49 -18.08 -82.87
#